data_a255c3d5361cbb1e19c000580beb2b04
#
_entry.id   a255c3d5361cbb1e19c000580beb2b04
#
_cell.length_a   1.000
_cell.length_b   1.000
_cell.length_c   1.000
_cell.angle_alpha   90.00
_cell.angle_beta   90.00
_cell.angle_gamma   90.00
#
_symmetry.space_group_name_H-M   'P 1'
#
loop_
_entity.id
_entity.type
_entity.pdbx_description
1 polymer ?
#
loop_
_entity_poly.entity_id
_entity_poly.type
_entity_poly.pdbx_seq_one_letter_code
_entity_poly.pdbx_strand_id
1 'polypeptide(L)'
;MTVIATAGHVDHGKSTFVNFLTKQETDRLPEEKERGLTINLGYTYFTYENKTYSIVDVPGHKDYFKNTVSGFSNADVIFFIIDSTENWSEQSEEHFQALIALKKRNFLFIYTKTDLLKGEIDKKILLTKIQAFQDINYKILEFNKVESNNKDFSKVIHEFIESCNFDKKNPSMWVDRAFTIDGTGKVVTGTASKSFDYKNIIFNLHNKKLQIKEIQNRDAINQENNETKRIAISLKKTNDSFPKRGDLLTNKEIVFTNMLFIKLNSEYNDYLFSKGTSRIFFGTDNANIKQINFIKIEQNTYINLTISKAVPLPEFENVIIQNIDKNQIVGGEFLFFLSDMQNQKLNKKIKNSKGVKNLLDIFNTLNVKYFKENTKFARINDEYINESILNEIYEILENDFSEINKAGVEKYFNDKYQIKVEIIKEILKNYEDIEISNNQLLKINNDLDVLISEYKKIYKLLGDGLDVNSIDIKSFDRKYLKELFLIKKIYRVNSKLVISDIHLEKLISIVKKLPKNFSVADFKEASNLSRKYSIPYLELLDKLKITTKIDKSGRRKIT
;
A
#
# COMPACT_ATOMS: atom_id res chain seq x y z
N MET A 1 13.68 17.04 5.57
CA MET A 1 13.35 18.34 4.95
C MET A 1 11.87 18.35 4.66
N THR A 2 11.17 19.38 5.11
CA THR A 2 9.73 19.54 4.88
C THR A 2 9.51 20.36 3.62
N VAL A 3 8.55 20.00 2.80
CA VAL A 3 8.17 20.72 1.58
C VAL A 3 6.90 21.53 1.86
N ILE A 4 6.97 22.81 1.63
CA ILE A 4 5.90 23.77 1.84
C ILE A 4 5.42 24.25 0.48
N ALA A 5 4.11 24.30 0.24
CA ALA A 5 3.56 24.94 -0.95
C ALA A 5 2.79 26.20 -0.56
N THR A 6 2.88 27.25 -1.39
CA THR A 6 1.98 28.41 -1.26
C THR A 6 0.60 28.09 -1.83
N ALA A 7 -0.43 28.76 -1.36
CA ALA A 7 -1.80 28.69 -1.88
C ALA A 7 -2.49 30.05 -1.71
N GLY A 8 -3.57 30.29 -2.42
CA GLY A 8 -4.34 31.54 -2.37
C GLY A 8 -4.47 32.22 -3.72
N HIS A 9 -5.26 33.28 -3.78
CA HIS A 9 -5.58 34.02 -5.00
C HIS A 9 -4.35 34.71 -5.62
N VAL A 10 -4.44 35.03 -6.90
CA VAL A 10 -3.52 35.95 -7.57
C VAL A 10 -3.50 37.28 -6.79
N ASP A 11 -2.36 37.96 -6.72
CA ASP A 11 -2.16 39.25 -6.05
C ASP A 11 -2.39 39.30 -4.53
N HIS A 12 -2.72 38.16 -3.89
CA HIS A 12 -2.77 38.06 -2.42
C HIS A 12 -1.37 38.12 -1.75
N GLY A 13 -0.31 38.22 -2.50
CA GLY A 13 1.05 38.42 -1.97
C GLY A 13 1.82 37.13 -1.67
N LYS A 14 1.51 36.01 -2.36
CA LYS A 14 2.25 34.73 -2.20
C LYS A 14 3.75 34.91 -2.39
N SER A 15 4.18 35.33 -3.58
CA SER A 15 5.59 35.51 -3.90
C SER A 15 6.22 36.59 -3.02
N THR A 16 5.46 37.64 -2.64
CA THR A 16 5.95 38.69 -1.72
C THR A 16 6.29 38.10 -0.34
N PHE A 17 5.42 37.27 0.22
CA PHE A 17 5.68 36.61 1.49
C PHE A 17 6.85 35.63 1.40
N VAL A 18 6.91 34.84 0.33
CA VAL A 18 8.02 33.91 0.09
C VAL A 18 9.36 34.69 -0.04
N ASN A 19 9.39 35.76 -0.80
CA ASN A 19 10.59 36.60 -0.96
C ASN A 19 11.01 37.24 0.37
N PHE A 20 10.06 37.68 1.19
CA PHE A 20 10.34 38.15 2.54
C PHE A 20 11.01 37.08 3.40
N LEU A 21 10.44 35.85 3.40
CA LEU A 21 10.94 34.76 4.22
C LEU A 21 12.31 34.24 3.76
N THR A 22 12.51 34.10 2.46
CA THR A 22 13.69 33.44 1.87
C THR A 22 14.78 34.42 1.44
N LYS A 23 14.44 35.69 1.31
CA LYS A 23 15.31 36.77 0.71
C LYS A 23 15.74 36.44 -0.74
N GLN A 24 14.92 35.65 -1.47
CA GLN A 24 15.17 35.23 -2.84
C GLN A 24 13.92 35.47 -3.69
N GLU A 25 14.07 36.00 -4.90
CA GLU A 25 12.99 36.10 -5.88
C GLU A 25 12.62 34.73 -6.45
N THR A 26 11.34 34.42 -6.44
CA THR A 26 10.77 33.20 -7.02
C THR A 26 10.39 33.33 -8.49
N ASP A 27 9.97 34.54 -8.90
CA ASP A 27 9.59 34.86 -10.28
C ASP A 27 10.85 35.13 -11.12
N ARG A 28 11.25 34.13 -11.89
CA ARG A 28 12.53 34.16 -12.63
C ARG A 28 12.37 34.43 -14.12
N LEU A 29 11.18 34.14 -14.68
CA LEU A 29 10.94 34.32 -16.10
C LEU A 29 10.65 35.77 -16.42
N PRO A 30 11.18 36.30 -17.55
CA PRO A 30 10.84 37.66 -18.00
C PRO A 30 9.33 37.87 -18.11
N GLU A 31 8.60 36.88 -18.60
CA GLU A 31 7.15 36.92 -18.75
C GLU A 31 6.41 36.99 -17.40
N GLU A 32 6.90 36.32 -16.35
CA GLU A 32 6.35 36.41 -14.99
C GLU A 32 6.54 37.83 -14.41
N LYS A 33 7.71 38.40 -14.65
CA LYS A 33 8.03 39.77 -14.20
C LYS A 33 7.21 40.82 -14.94
N GLU A 34 7.02 40.67 -16.24
CA GLU A 34 6.24 41.59 -17.07
C GLU A 34 4.75 41.55 -16.73
N ARG A 35 4.21 40.35 -16.47
CA ARG A 35 2.79 40.16 -16.14
C ARG A 35 2.49 40.32 -14.66
N GLY A 36 3.48 40.35 -13.80
CA GLY A 36 3.34 40.42 -12.35
C GLY A 36 2.69 39.16 -11.72
N LEU A 37 2.71 38.01 -12.42
CA LEU A 37 2.10 36.78 -11.93
C LEU A 37 2.98 35.55 -12.17
N THR A 38 2.96 34.64 -11.23
CA THR A 38 3.65 33.35 -11.30
C THR A 38 2.97 32.43 -12.31
N ILE A 39 3.70 31.93 -13.29
CA ILE A 39 3.22 31.00 -14.34
C ILE A 39 3.66 29.58 -14.04
N ASN A 40 4.94 29.41 -13.70
CA ASN A 40 5.54 28.13 -13.38
C ASN A 40 5.76 27.99 -11.87
N LEU A 41 6.06 26.74 -11.45
CA LEU A 41 6.43 26.50 -10.05
C LEU A 41 7.75 27.22 -9.73
N GLY A 42 7.72 28.14 -8.77
CA GLY A 42 8.89 28.75 -8.16
C GLY A 42 9.45 27.84 -7.07
N TYR A 43 10.77 27.72 -6.98
CA TYR A 43 11.41 26.88 -5.95
C TYR A 43 12.46 27.68 -5.22
N THR A 44 12.31 27.73 -3.90
CA THR A 44 13.23 28.39 -2.99
C THR A 44 13.29 27.66 -1.66
N TYR A 45 14.03 28.18 -0.69
CA TYR A 45 14.15 27.57 0.64
C TYR A 45 14.52 28.63 1.68
N PHE A 46 14.25 28.34 2.93
CA PHE A 46 14.81 29.07 4.06
C PHE A 46 15.38 28.07 5.08
N THR A 47 16.27 28.55 5.93
CA THR A 47 16.90 27.74 6.98
C THR A 47 16.67 28.41 8.33
N TYR A 48 16.31 27.57 9.31
CA TYR A 48 16.18 27.96 10.70
C TYR A 48 16.73 26.84 11.58
N GLU A 49 17.58 27.16 12.56
CA GLU A 49 18.22 26.21 13.49
C GLU A 49 18.81 24.96 12.81
N ASN A 50 19.59 25.16 11.76
CA ASN A 50 20.21 24.10 10.95
C ASN A 50 19.23 23.16 10.21
N LYS A 51 17.93 23.46 10.20
CA LYS A 51 16.94 22.76 9.38
C LYS A 51 16.56 23.60 8.16
N THR A 52 16.53 22.96 7.00
CA THR A 52 16.16 23.57 5.73
C THR A 52 14.74 23.19 5.35
N TYR A 53 13.95 24.19 4.94
CA TYR A 53 12.57 24.07 4.50
C TYR A 53 12.46 24.48 3.04
N SER A 54 12.02 23.57 2.18
CA SER A 54 11.79 23.87 0.77
C SER A 54 10.43 24.52 0.58
N ILE A 55 10.40 25.59 -0.22
CA ILE A 55 9.15 26.26 -0.60
C ILE A 55 8.91 26.07 -2.09
N VAL A 56 7.70 25.68 -2.43
CA VAL A 56 7.17 25.62 -3.78
C VAL A 56 6.15 26.74 -3.92
N ASP A 57 6.52 27.79 -4.64
CA ASP A 57 5.62 28.91 -4.94
C ASP A 57 4.78 28.53 -6.15
N VAL A 58 3.44 28.48 -5.99
CA VAL A 58 2.53 28.00 -7.03
C VAL A 58 1.79 29.16 -7.69
N PRO A 59 1.43 29.01 -9.00
CA PRO A 59 0.57 29.98 -9.67
C PRO A 59 -0.78 30.12 -8.96
N GLY A 60 -1.29 31.36 -8.90
CA GLY A 60 -2.63 31.65 -8.38
C GLY A 60 -3.73 31.53 -9.45
N HIS A 61 -3.40 31.75 -10.73
CA HIS A 61 -4.35 31.85 -11.80
C HIS A 61 -4.91 30.48 -12.26
N LYS A 62 -6.20 30.40 -12.52
CA LYS A 62 -6.92 29.16 -12.92
C LYS A 62 -6.37 28.47 -14.16
N ASP A 63 -5.81 29.22 -15.12
CA ASP A 63 -5.22 28.65 -16.34
C ASP A 63 -3.99 27.77 -16.04
N TYR A 64 -3.36 27.98 -14.89
CA TYR A 64 -2.20 27.24 -14.44
C TYR A 64 -2.53 26.17 -13.38
N PHE A 65 -3.80 25.82 -13.22
CA PHE A 65 -4.27 24.88 -12.20
C PHE A 65 -3.50 23.54 -12.19
N LYS A 66 -3.09 23.04 -13.36
CA LYS A 66 -2.20 21.87 -13.44
C LYS A 66 -0.88 22.09 -12.70
N ASN A 67 -0.28 23.27 -12.82
CA ASN A 67 0.96 23.61 -12.12
C ASN A 67 0.69 23.74 -10.61
N THR A 68 -0.39 24.35 -10.25
CA THR A 68 -0.84 24.51 -8.85
C THR A 68 -1.01 23.16 -8.17
N VAL A 69 -1.76 22.22 -8.78
CA VAL A 69 -1.93 20.86 -8.26
C VAL A 69 -0.60 20.12 -8.15
N SER A 70 0.28 20.27 -9.15
CA SER A 70 1.63 19.69 -9.12
C SER A 70 2.46 20.18 -7.91
N GLY A 71 2.34 21.47 -7.55
CA GLY A 71 2.96 22.01 -6.34
C GLY A 71 2.35 21.47 -5.05
N PHE A 72 1.02 21.33 -5.02
CA PHE A 72 0.29 20.82 -3.86
C PHE A 72 0.55 19.33 -3.58
N SER A 73 0.65 18.51 -4.62
CA SER A 73 0.71 17.05 -4.49
C SER A 73 1.79 16.58 -3.52
N ASN A 74 2.96 17.20 -3.57
CA ASN A 74 4.11 16.79 -2.77
C ASN A 74 4.33 17.63 -1.50
N ALA A 75 3.51 18.66 -1.26
CA ALA A 75 3.64 19.50 -0.08
C ALA A 75 3.25 18.76 1.21
N ASP A 76 3.99 19.02 2.28
CA ASP A 76 3.73 18.53 3.63
C ASP A 76 2.96 19.58 4.45
N VAL A 77 3.23 20.87 4.20
CA VAL A 77 2.61 22.02 4.85
C VAL A 77 2.19 23.04 3.78
N ILE A 78 1.12 23.75 4.03
CA ILE A 78 0.56 24.76 3.12
C ILE A 78 0.64 26.14 3.75
N PHE A 79 1.28 27.08 3.06
CA PHE A 79 1.15 28.51 3.32
C PHE A 79 -0.04 29.03 2.53
N PHE A 80 -1.17 29.16 3.18
CA PHE A 80 -2.38 29.67 2.56
C PHE A 80 -2.47 31.19 2.75
N ILE A 81 -2.23 31.94 1.67
CA ILE A 81 -2.09 33.38 1.68
C ILE A 81 -3.43 34.04 1.37
N ILE A 82 -3.85 34.96 2.23
CA ILE A 82 -5.14 35.66 2.16
C ILE A 82 -4.85 37.16 2.25
N ASP A 83 -5.34 37.93 1.29
CA ASP A 83 -5.33 39.37 1.39
C ASP A 83 -6.34 39.85 2.44
N SER A 84 -5.90 40.58 3.45
CA SER A 84 -6.79 41.02 4.53
C SER A 84 -7.82 42.07 4.06
N THR A 85 -7.59 42.72 2.92
CA THR A 85 -8.49 43.73 2.36
C THR A 85 -9.56 43.15 1.45
N GLU A 86 -9.28 42.01 0.79
CA GLU A 86 -10.20 41.33 -0.13
C GLU A 86 -10.86 40.09 0.49
N ASN A 87 -10.18 39.49 1.49
CA ASN A 87 -10.61 38.31 2.20
C ASN A 87 -10.67 37.05 1.29
N TRP A 88 -11.71 36.23 1.39
CA TRP A 88 -11.83 34.93 0.72
C TRP A 88 -12.39 35.07 -0.71
N SER A 89 -11.56 34.75 -1.70
CA SER A 89 -11.93 34.84 -3.12
C SER A 89 -12.35 33.47 -3.70
N GLU A 90 -12.90 33.47 -4.92
CA GLU A 90 -13.25 32.25 -5.66
C GLU A 90 -12.03 31.35 -5.90
N GLN A 91 -10.87 31.94 -6.23
CA GLN A 91 -9.62 31.17 -6.41
C GLN A 91 -9.06 30.66 -5.08
N SER A 92 -9.26 31.36 -3.97
CA SER A 92 -8.95 30.84 -2.63
C SER A 92 -9.78 29.60 -2.35
N GLU A 93 -11.06 29.61 -2.75
CA GLU A 93 -11.94 28.44 -2.63
C GLU A 93 -11.45 27.27 -3.47
N GLU A 94 -11.12 27.50 -4.74
CA GLU A 94 -10.61 26.48 -5.65
C GLU A 94 -9.32 25.82 -5.10
N HIS A 95 -8.37 26.62 -4.62
CA HIS A 95 -7.13 26.14 -4.01
C HIS A 95 -7.42 25.33 -2.73
N PHE A 96 -8.31 25.80 -1.88
CA PHE A 96 -8.67 25.12 -0.64
C PHE A 96 -9.32 23.76 -0.92
N GLN A 97 -10.27 23.72 -1.84
CA GLN A 97 -10.92 22.48 -2.26
C GLN A 97 -9.92 21.47 -2.85
N ALA A 98 -8.98 21.95 -3.69
CA ALA A 98 -7.92 21.10 -4.24
C ALA A 98 -7.00 20.53 -3.15
N LEU A 99 -6.65 21.32 -2.16
CA LEU A 99 -5.81 20.91 -1.03
C LEU A 99 -6.55 19.87 -0.14
N ILE A 100 -7.81 20.11 0.16
CA ILE A 100 -8.65 19.15 0.90
C ILE A 100 -8.81 17.85 0.11
N ALA A 101 -9.03 17.94 -1.20
CA ALA A 101 -9.12 16.80 -2.11
C ALA A 101 -7.85 15.94 -2.09
N LEU A 102 -6.67 16.56 -2.00
CA LEU A 102 -5.37 15.91 -1.85
C LEU A 102 -5.05 15.49 -0.40
N LYS A 103 -6.02 15.56 0.50
CA LYS A 103 -5.86 15.24 1.93
C LYS A 103 -4.74 16.04 2.62
N LYS A 104 -4.51 17.30 2.21
CA LYS A 104 -3.62 18.20 2.92
C LYS A 104 -4.29 18.67 4.21
N ARG A 105 -3.55 18.64 5.32
CA ARG A 105 -4.13 18.87 6.65
C ARG A 105 -3.33 19.86 7.51
N ASN A 106 -2.11 20.23 7.11
CA ASN A 106 -1.27 21.15 7.87
C ASN A 106 -1.24 22.50 7.17
N PHE A 107 -1.84 23.52 7.76
CA PHE A 107 -2.01 24.85 7.17
C PHE A 107 -1.45 25.96 8.05
N LEU A 108 -0.66 26.84 7.45
CA LEU A 108 -0.40 28.17 7.98
C LEU A 108 -1.19 29.18 7.15
N PHE A 109 -2.26 29.71 7.70
CA PHE A 109 -3.05 30.78 7.07
C PHE A 109 -2.38 32.10 7.37
N ILE A 110 -2.00 32.84 6.34
CA ILE A 110 -1.23 34.06 6.45
C ILE A 110 -2.03 35.20 5.82
N TYR A 111 -2.53 36.09 6.65
CA TYR A 111 -3.16 37.32 6.22
C TYR A 111 -2.09 38.36 5.85
N THR A 112 -2.09 38.79 4.60
CA THR A 112 -1.17 39.76 4.05
C THR A 112 -1.82 41.13 3.97
N LYS A 113 -1.04 42.16 3.64
CA LYS A 113 -1.45 43.57 3.45
C LYS A 113 -2.21 44.14 4.67
N THR A 114 -1.84 43.68 5.86
CA THR A 114 -2.49 44.10 7.10
C THR A 114 -2.25 45.57 7.41
N ASP A 115 -1.21 46.17 6.82
CA ASP A 115 -0.89 47.60 6.84
C ASP A 115 -1.91 48.46 6.05
N LEU A 116 -2.63 47.85 5.11
CA LEU A 116 -3.63 48.56 4.30
C LEU A 116 -5.05 48.42 4.87
N LEU A 117 -5.24 47.56 5.84
CA LEU A 117 -6.55 47.28 6.43
C LEU A 117 -6.94 48.38 7.43
N LYS A 118 -8.14 48.92 7.27
CA LYS A 118 -8.76 49.84 8.26
C LYS A 118 -9.68 49.06 9.19
N GLY A 119 -9.13 48.50 10.25
CA GLY A 119 -9.92 47.74 11.23
C GLY A 119 -9.36 46.35 11.51
N GLU A 120 -10.19 45.46 12.09
CA GLU A 120 -9.82 44.10 12.42
C GLU A 120 -9.97 43.16 11.22
N ILE A 121 -9.14 42.12 11.17
CA ILE A 121 -9.21 41.09 10.11
C ILE A 121 -10.46 40.22 10.32
N ASP A 122 -11.33 40.17 9.32
CA ASP A 122 -12.48 39.25 9.36
C ASP A 122 -12.03 37.81 9.05
N LYS A 123 -11.99 36.99 10.09
CA LYS A 123 -11.61 35.55 10.02
C LYS A 123 -12.81 34.61 9.92
N LYS A 124 -14.06 35.12 9.87
CA LYS A 124 -15.28 34.29 9.96
C LYS A 124 -15.39 33.25 8.86
N ILE A 125 -15.18 33.66 7.61
CA ILE A 125 -15.26 32.75 6.46
C ILE A 125 -14.23 31.62 6.57
N LEU A 126 -12.97 31.96 6.87
CA LEU A 126 -11.90 31.00 7.07
C LEU A 126 -12.24 29.98 8.19
N LEU A 127 -12.65 30.48 9.35
CA LEU A 127 -12.97 29.61 10.49
C LEU A 127 -14.16 28.70 10.18
N THR A 128 -15.18 29.17 9.50
CA THR A 128 -16.32 28.34 9.07
C THR A 128 -15.85 27.21 8.15
N LYS A 129 -14.94 27.50 7.21
CA LYS A 129 -14.41 26.48 6.30
C LYS A 129 -13.54 25.45 7.02
N ILE A 130 -12.70 25.86 7.95
CA ILE A 130 -11.86 24.95 8.72
C ILE A 130 -12.71 24.05 9.62
N GLN A 131 -13.73 24.60 10.26
CA GLN A 131 -14.64 23.84 11.15
C GLN A 131 -15.40 22.72 10.44
N ALA A 132 -15.56 22.80 9.11
CA ALA A 132 -16.15 21.72 8.32
C ALA A 132 -15.26 20.45 8.28
N PHE A 133 -13.99 20.54 8.72
CA PHE A 133 -13.03 19.44 8.70
C PHE A 133 -12.37 19.29 10.07
N GLN A 134 -12.63 18.17 10.75
CA GLN A 134 -12.15 17.91 12.13
C GLN A 134 -10.63 17.65 12.22
N ASP A 135 -9.98 17.34 11.11
CA ASP A 135 -8.59 16.86 11.06
C ASP A 135 -7.59 17.91 10.53
N ILE A 136 -8.01 19.17 10.39
CA ILE A 136 -7.12 20.26 9.97
C ILE A 136 -6.31 20.77 11.17
N ASN A 137 -4.98 20.65 11.06
CA ASN A 137 -4.02 21.31 11.93
C ASN A 137 -3.65 22.66 11.33
N TYR A 138 -3.86 23.76 12.07
CA TYR A 138 -3.64 25.09 11.52
C TYR A 138 -3.12 26.10 12.54
N LYS A 139 -2.47 27.13 12.00
CA LYS A 139 -2.14 28.38 12.72
C LYS A 139 -2.43 29.56 11.81
N ILE A 140 -2.89 30.67 12.38
CA ILE A 140 -3.17 31.92 11.66
C ILE A 140 -2.07 32.93 12.01
N LEU A 141 -1.49 33.54 10.98
CA LEU A 141 -0.45 34.57 11.10
C LEU A 141 -0.89 35.84 10.36
N GLU A 142 -0.43 36.98 10.83
CA GLU A 142 -0.65 38.28 10.21
C GLU A 142 0.69 38.83 9.72
N PHE A 143 0.75 39.15 8.45
CA PHE A 143 1.97 39.61 7.79
C PHE A 143 1.82 41.05 7.30
N ASN A 144 2.69 41.90 7.83
CA ASN A 144 2.90 43.30 7.40
C ASN A 144 4.32 43.41 6.83
N LYS A 145 4.43 43.77 5.57
CA LYS A 145 5.73 43.83 4.87
C LYS A 145 6.72 44.81 5.52
N VAL A 146 6.23 45.85 6.17
CA VAL A 146 7.04 46.91 6.77
C VAL A 146 7.49 46.55 8.19
N GLU A 147 6.60 45.98 9.00
CA GLU A 147 6.83 45.77 10.43
C GLU A 147 7.23 44.32 10.80
N SER A 148 6.92 43.36 9.93
CA SER A 148 7.17 41.95 10.25
C SER A 148 8.66 41.60 10.27
N ASN A 149 9.06 40.83 11.27
CA ASN A 149 10.43 40.35 11.43
C ASN A 149 10.57 38.92 10.85
N ASN A 150 11.51 38.76 9.93
CA ASN A 150 11.78 37.48 9.28
C ASN A 150 12.16 36.37 10.29
N LYS A 151 12.96 36.67 11.31
CA LYS A 151 13.38 35.68 12.32
C LYS A 151 12.19 35.15 13.14
N ASP A 152 11.26 36.03 13.50
CA ASP A 152 10.10 35.67 14.28
C ASP A 152 9.16 34.75 13.46
N PHE A 153 8.94 35.07 12.19
CA PHE A 153 8.20 34.22 11.27
C PHE A 153 8.87 32.87 11.08
N SER A 154 10.19 32.85 10.85
CA SER A 154 10.94 31.59 10.69
C SER A 154 10.84 30.70 11.92
N LYS A 155 10.89 31.29 13.13
CA LYS A 155 10.70 30.58 14.39
C LYS A 155 9.30 29.98 14.50
N VAL A 156 8.27 30.78 14.29
CA VAL A 156 6.87 30.32 14.41
C VAL A 156 6.53 29.22 13.38
N ILE A 157 7.07 29.34 12.18
CA ILE A 157 6.91 28.33 11.12
C ILE A 157 7.62 27.03 11.52
N HIS A 158 8.84 27.13 12.02
CA HIS A 158 9.60 25.98 12.52
C HIS A 158 8.84 25.24 13.63
N GLU A 159 8.41 25.95 14.68
CA GLU A 159 7.64 25.38 15.79
C GLU A 159 6.36 24.68 15.32
N PHE A 160 5.64 25.28 14.37
CA PHE A 160 4.45 24.67 13.78
C PHE A 160 4.78 23.38 13.04
N ILE A 161 5.82 23.38 12.19
CA ILE A 161 6.23 22.19 11.43
C ILE A 161 6.66 21.06 12.35
N GLU A 162 7.38 21.36 13.43
CA GLU A 162 7.79 20.33 14.42
C GLU A 162 6.59 19.72 15.15
N SER A 163 5.49 20.45 15.28
CA SER A 163 4.24 19.93 15.86
C SER A 163 3.40 19.08 14.87
N CYS A 164 3.73 19.09 13.58
CA CYS A 164 2.97 18.38 12.56
C CYS A 164 3.28 16.89 12.51
N ASN A 165 2.24 16.09 12.36
CA ASN A 165 2.37 14.68 11.98
C ASN A 165 2.31 14.55 10.46
N PHE A 166 3.24 13.80 9.89
CA PHE A 166 3.32 13.57 8.46
C PHE A 166 3.07 12.11 8.12
N ASP A 167 2.15 11.86 7.19
CA ASP A 167 1.87 10.52 6.71
C ASP A 167 3.05 9.90 5.97
N LYS A 168 3.22 8.60 6.12
CA LYS A 168 4.19 7.83 5.33
C LYS A 168 3.71 7.71 3.89
N LYS A 169 4.46 8.31 2.97
CA LYS A 169 4.19 8.18 1.53
C LYS A 169 4.92 6.98 0.93
N ASN A 170 4.36 6.42 -0.14
CA ASN A 170 5.05 5.39 -0.92
C ASN A 170 6.40 5.92 -1.46
N PRO A 171 7.44 5.06 -1.54
CA PRO A 171 8.73 5.45 -2.11
C PRO A 171 8.58 5.82 -3.60
N SER A 172 8.45 7.10 -3.90
CA SER A 172 8.21 7.60 -5.26
C SER A 172 8.65 9.05 -5.42
N MET A 173 8.86 9.44 -6.67
CA MET A 173 9.12 10.81 -7.08
C MET A 173 8.41 11.11 -8.39
N TRP A 174 7.50 12.07 -8.40
CA TRP A 174 6.96 12.61 -9.63
C TRP A 174 7.92 13.60 -10.26
N VAL A 175 8.20 13.42 -11.55
CA VAL A 175 9.05 14.34 -12.32
C VAL A 175 8.27 15.62 -12.61
N ASP A 176 8.72 16.75 -12.10
CA ASP A 176 8.12 18.07 -12.36
C ASP A 176 8.84 18.86 -13.46
N ARG A 177 10.13 18.62 -13.66
CA ARG A 177 10.91 19.18 -14.77
C ARG A 177 11.88 18.17 -15.32
N ALA A 178 12.10 18.25 -16.63
CA ALA A 178 13.14 17.50 -17.35
C ALA A 178 13.80 18.46 -18.35
N PHE A 179 15.12 18.57 -18.30
CA PHE A 179 15.88 19.48 -19.14
C PHE A 179 17.28 18.92 -19.42
N THR A 180 17.98 19.55 -20.34
CA THR A 180 19.38 19.21 -20.69
C THR A 180 20.28 20.34 -20.26
N ILE A 181 21.39 19.99 -19.59
CA ILE A 181 22.44 20.94 -19.20
C ILE A 181 23.70 20.59 -19.99
N ASP A 182 24.33 21.58 -20.61
CA ASP A 182 25.59 21.38 -21.33
C ASP A 182 26.67 20.82 -20.40
N GLY A 183 27.38 19.80 -20.83
CA GLY A 183 28.39 19.08 -20.04
C GLY A 183 27.83 18.06 -19.02
N THR A 184 26.66 18.29 -18.47
CA THR A 184 26.02 17.37 -17.48
C THR A 184 25.13 16.34 -18.16
N GLY A 185 24.44 16.73 -19.23
CA GLY A 185 23.47 15.88 -19.91
C GLY A 185 22.03 16.11 -19.44
N LYS A 186 21.22 15.07 -19.50
CA LYS A 186 19.81 15.13 -19.09
C LYS A 186 19.65 15.08 -17.58
N VAL A 187 18.83 16.00 -17.08
CA VAL A 187 18.51 16.15 -15.66
C VAL A 187 17.01 16.14 -15.48
N VAL A 188 16.55 15.42 -14.49
CA VAL A 188 15.15 15.46 -14.04
C VAL A 188 15.09 15.95 -12.60
N THR A 189 14.06 16.71 -12.29
CA THR A 189 13.82 17.21 -10.92
C THR A 189 12.46 16.75 -10.42
N GLY A 190 12.34 16.63 -9.12
CA GLY A 190 11.11 16.26 -8.45
C GLY A 190 11.24 16.28 -6.94
N THR A 191 10.16 16.00 -6.27
CA THR A 191 10.14 15.82 -4.81
C THR A 191 10.06 14.32 -4.51
N ALA A 192 11.14 13.78 -3.98
CA ALA A 192 11.20 12.38 -3.55
C ALA A 192 10.56 12.21 -2.17
N SER A 193 9.74 11.19 -2.01
CA SER A 193 9.16 10.82 -0.73
C SER A 193 10.21 10.29 0.24
N LYS A 194 9.86 10.23 1.52
CA LYS A 194 10.64 9.48 2.52
C LYS A 194 10.82 8.04 2.05
N SER A 195 11.95 7.43 2.35
CA SER A 195 12.25 6.03 1.98
C SER A 195 12.47 5.75 0.49
N PHE A 196 12.65 6.78 -0.34
CA PHE A 196 12.98 6.59 -1.75
C PHE A 196 14.42 6.07 -1.91
N ASP A 197 14.57 4.87 -2.46
CA ASP A 197 15.89 4.26 -2.70
C ASP A 197 16.46 4.73 -4.05
N TYR A 198 17.49 5.54 -3.99
CA TYR A 198 18.17 6.10 -5.16
C TYR A 198 18.95 5.06 -5.98
N LYS A 199 19.21 3.86 -5.46
CA LYS A 199 19.99 2.83 -6.15
C LYS A 199 19.13 1.97 -7.09
N ASN A 200 17.84 1.84 -6.80
CA ASN A 200 16.93 0.95 -7.49
C ASN A 200 15.72 1.68 -8.09
N ILE A 201 15.96 2.79 -8.78
CA ILE A 201 14.89 3.56 -9.41
C ILE A 201 14.50 2.92 -10.73
N ILE A 202 13.22 2.69 -10.91
CA ILE A 202 12.61 2.26 -12.16
C ILE A 202 11.63 3.31 -12.68
N PHE A 203 11.44 3.34 -13.99
CA PHE A 203 10.48 4.22 -14.66
C PHE A 203 10.01 3.59 -15.97
N ASN A 204 8.94 4.12 -16.55
CA ASN A 204 8.29 3.78 -17.81
C ASN A 204 7.58 2.41 -17.86
N LEU A 205 6.90 2.16 -18.98
CA LEU A 205 6.11 0.95 -19.28
C LEU A 205 6.87 -0.38 -19.18
N HIS A 206 8.19 -0.36 -19.28
CA HIS A 206 9.02 -1.56 -19.29
C HIS A 206 9.78 -1.78 -17.97
N ASN A 207 9.44 -1.05 -16.92
CA ASN A 207 10.10 -1.12 -15.61
C ASN A 207 11.63 -1.05 -15.72
N LYS A 208 12.13 -0.18 -16.61
CA LYS A 208 13.56 -0.03 -16.84
C LYS A 208 14.22 0.65 -15.66
N LYS A 209 15.36 0.10 -15.23
CA LYS A 209 16.20 0.74 -14.21
C LYS A 209 16.81 2.01 -14.76
N LEU A 210 16.69 3.08 -14.00
CA LEU A 210 17.27 4.37 -14.33
C LEU A 210 18.78 4.35 -14.07
N GLN A 211 19.57 4.73 -15.07
CA GLN A 211 21.02 4.85 -14.90
C GLN A 211 21.37 6.28 -14.44
N ILE A 212 21.66 6.39 -13.16
CA ILE A 212 21.99 7.68 -12.52
C ILE A 212 23.47 7.96 -12.70
N LYS A 213 23.80 9.22 -13.06
CA LYS A 213 25.14 9.75 -13.06
C LYS A 213 25.45 10.40 -11.70
N GLU A 214 24.55 11.28 -11.23
CA GLU A 214 24.70 12.05 -10.01
C GLU A 214 23.33 12.44 -9.46
N ILE A 215 23.24 12.54 -8.15
CA ILE A 215 22.07 13.10 -7.46
C ILE A 215 22.54 14.38 -6.77
N GLN A 216 21.93 15.48 -7.13
CA GLN A 216 22.21 16.78 -6.51
C GLN A 216 21.06 17.11 -5.56
N ASN A 217 21.43 17.25 -4.31
CA ASN A 217 20.63 17.86 -3.28
C ASN A 217 21.44 19.04 -2.71
N ARG A 218 20.79 20.16 -2.43
CA ARG A 218 21.47 21.31 -1.83
C ARG A 218 21.99 21.02 -0.43
N ASP A 219 21.34 20.09 0.27
CA ASP A 219 21.79 19.62 1.57
C ASP A 219 22.73 18.44 1.36
N ALA A 220 23.96 18.55 1.83
CA ALA A 220 25.01 17.54 1.67
C ALA A 220 24.51 16.12 1.90
N ILE A 221 25.00 15.21 1.08
CA ILE A 221 24.68 13.79 1.00
C ILE A 221 24.86 13.12 2.37
N ASN A 222 23.84 13.19 3.22
CA ASN A 222 23.67 12.26 4.31
C ASN A 222 22.62 11.23 3.89
N GLN A 223 23.07 10.05 3.53
CA GLN A 223 22.28 8.93 2.97
C GLN A 223 21.25 8.34 3.93
N GLU A 224 21.10 8.85 5.14
CA GLU A 224 20.30 8.25 6.22
C GLU A 224 19.07 9.04 6.67
N ASN A 225 18.76 10.17 6.05
CA ASN A 225 17.60 10.96 6.48
C ASN A 225 16.30 10.49 5.81
N ASN A 226 15.39 9.98 6.62
CA ASN A 226 14.03 9.54 6.27
C ASN A 226 13.05 10.69 5.92
N GLU A 227 13.50 11.75 5.27
CA GLU A 227 12.69 12.94 5.00
C GLU A 227 12.37 13.11 3.51
N THR A 228 11.23 13.74 3.23
CA THR A 228 10.86 14.16 1.86
C THR A 228 11.87 15.20 1.36
N LYS A 229 12.43 14.99 0.16
CA LYS A 229 13.50 15.88 -0.38
C LYS A 229 13.23 16.26 -1.81
N ARG A 230 13.46 17.56 -2.11
CA ARG A 230 13.56 18.00 -3.49
C ARG A 230 14.94 17.69 -4.04
N ILE A 231 15.00 16.99 -5.16
CA ILE A 231 16.23 16.50 -5.76
C ILE A 231 16.30 16.77 -7.25
N ALA A 232 17.52 16.84 -7.76
CA ALA A 232 17.85 16.79 -9.18
C ALA A 232 18.67 15.53 -9.45
N ILE A 233 18.26 14.75 -10.43
CA ILE A 233 18.92 13.51 -10.84
C ILE A 233 19.50 13.71 -12.23
N SER A 234 20.84 13.69 -12.35
CA SER A 234 21.54 13.63 -13.63
C SER A 234 21.59 12.19 -14.12
N LEU A 235 21.30 12.00 -15.39
CA LEU A 235 21.17 10.67 -15.99
C LEU A 235 22.37 10.36 -16.88
N LYS A 236 22.81 9.10 -16.87
CA LYS A 236 23.83 8.63 -17.83
C LYS A 236 23.24 8.66 -19.23
N LYS A 237 24.09 8.95 -20.24
CA LYS A 237 23.70 8.92 -21.64
C LYS A 237 23.40 7.47 -22.04
N THR A 238 22.14 7.19 -22.38
CA THR A 238 21.68 5.91 -22.94
C THR A 238 20.95 6.18 -24.24
N ASN A 239 20.85 5.18 -25.11
CA ASN A 239 20.04 5.27 -26.34
C ASN A 239 18.54 5.12 -26.05
N ASP A 240 18.17 5.00 -24.77
CA ASP A 240 16.80 4.77 -24.32
C ASP A 240 16.03 6.09 -24.08
N SER A 241 14.71 5.94 -23.92
CA SER A 241 13.83 7.03 -23.51
C SER A 241 14.21 7.54 -22.12
N PHE A 242 14.14 8.86 -21.93
CA PHE A 242 14.39 9.51 -20.65
C PHE A 242 13.09 9.92 -19.98
N PRO A 243 13.04 9.98 -18.64
CA PRO A 243 11.89 10.50 -17.92
C PRO A 243 11.60 11.95 -18.33
N LYS A 244 10.33 12.27 -18.44
CA LYS A 244 9.80 13.60 -18.74
C LYS A 244 8.86 14.05 -17.63
N ARG A 245 8.46 15.31 -17.64
CA ARG A 245 7.44 15.82 -16.71
C ARG A 245 6.18 14.94 -16.77
N GLY A 246 5.67 14.55 -15.61
CA GLY A 246 4.52 13.66 -15.47
C GLY A 246 4.87 12.17 -15.32
N ASP A 247 6.14 11.80 -15.51
CA ASP A 247 6.57 10.43 -15.26
C ASP A 247 6.79 10.19 -13.76
N LEU A 248 6.52 8.97 -13.33
CA LEU A 248 6.74 8.50 -11.97
C LEU A 248 8.05 7.71 -11.90
N LEU A 249 8.91 8.10 -10.98
CA LEU A 249 10.08 7.32 -10.57
C LEU A 249 9.74 6.59 -9.26
N THR A 250 10.00 5.30 -9.18
CA THR A 250 9.65 4.49 -8.01
C THR A 250 10.62 3.32 -7.85
N ASN A 251 10.58 2.67 -6.69
CA ASN A 251 11.33 1.44 -6.39
C ASN A 251 10.50 0.17 -6.58
N LYS A 252 9.23 0.30 -6.97
CA LYS A 252 8.30 -0.81 -7.23
C LYS A 252 7.96 -0.89 -8.71
N GLU A 253 7.55 -2.05 -9.17
CA GLU A 253 7.04 -2.23 -10.52
C GLU A 253 5.90 -1.26 -10.82
N ILE A 254 5.95 -0.68 -12.02
CA ILE A 254 4.98 0.30 -12.48
C ILE A 254 3.98 -0.40 -13.40
N VAL A 255 2.72 -0.28 -13.06
CA VAL A 255 1.61 -0.68 -13.93
C VAL A 255 1.07 0.54 -14.64
N PHE A 256 0.92 0.45 -15.94
CA PHE A 256 0.33 1.51 -16.77
C PHE A 256 -1.01 1.05 -17.33
N THR A 257 -2.05 1.77 -17.02
CA THR A 257 -3.37 1.56 -17.61
C THR A 257 -4.15 2.86 -17.65
N ASN A 258 -5.16 2.89 -18.50
CA ASN A 258 -6.11 4.00 -18.58
C ASN A 258 -7.43 3.71 -17.85
N MET A 259 -7.50 2.62 -17.07
CA MET A 259 -8.68 2.24 -16.29
C MET A 259 -8.35 2.23 -14.82
N LEU A 260 -9.03 3.06 -14.06
CA LEU A 260 -8.75 3.36 -12.67
C LEU A 260 -9.96 3.06 -11.80
N PHE A 261 -9.73 2.42 -10.65
CA PHE A 261 -10.73 2.29 -9.62
C PHE A 261 -10.37 3.20 -8.44
N ILE A 262 -11.26 4.14 -8.12
CA ILE A 262 -11.01 5.23 -7.18
C ILE A 262 -12.12 5.27 -6.12
N LYS A 263 -11.76 5.45 -4.86
CA LYS A 263 -12.68 5.79 -3.78
C LYS A 263 -12.77 7.31 -3.67
N LEU A 264 -13.97 7.87 -3.70
CA LEU A 264 -14.17 9.31 -3.46
C LEU A 264 -14.03 9.66 -1.97
N ASN A 265 -13.52 10.86 -1.69
CA ASN A 265 -13.13 11.28 -0.34
C ASN A 265 -14.29 11.75 0.54
N SER A 266 -15.50 11.84 0.06
CA SER A 266 -16.70 12.16 0.87
C SER A 266 -17.97 12.26 0.03
N GLU A 267 -19.07 12.56 0.68
CA GLU A 267 -20.43 12.68 0.19
C GLU A 267 -20.54 13.56 -1.06
N TYR A 268 -20.54 12.92 -2.23
CA TYR A 268 -20.78 13.61 -3.48
C TYR A 268 -22.01 13.08 -4.20
N ASN A 269 -22.85 14.01 -4.67
CA ASN A 269 -24.01 13.70 -5.49
C ASN A 269 -23.61 13.34 -6.92
N ASP A 270 -24.23 12.33 -7.47
CA ASP A 270 -24.00 11.74 -8.80
C ASP A 270 -24.18 12.74 -9.98
N TYR A 271 -24.71 13.94 -9.71
CA TYR A 271 -25.00 14.98 -10.71
C TYR A 271 -23.79 15.78 -11.19
N LEU A 272 -22.58 15.49 -10.66
CA LEU A 272 -21.46 16.41 -10.79
C LEU A 272 -20.61 16.22 -12.05
N PHE A 273 -20.69 15.08 -12.72
CA PHE A 273 -19.77 14.79 -13.80
C PHE A 273 -20.52 14.47 -15.10
N SER A 274 -20.62 15.45 -16.00
CA SER A 274 -21.01 15.23 -17.38
C SER A 274 -19.88 14.63 -18.19
N LYS A 275 -20.20 13.76 -19.15
CA LYS A 275 -19.22 13.21 -20.09
C LYS A 275 -18.48 14.34 -20.81
N GLY A 276 -17.16 14.24 -20.93
CA GLY A 276 -16.35 15.02 -21.86
C GLY A 276 -15.66 16.25 -21.29
N THR A 277 -16.10 16.81 -20.17
CA THR A 277 -15.54 18.06 -19.60
C THR A 277 -14.79 17.88 -18.29
N SER A 278 -14.54 16.63 -17.91
CA SER A 278 -13.87 16.33 -16.64
C SER A 278 -12.44 15.88 -16.85
N ARG A 279 -11.58 16.28 -15.92
CA ARG A 279 -10.15 15.89 -15.85
C ARG A 279 -9.81 15.26 -14.53
N ILE A 280 -8.87 14.36 -14.56
CA ILE A 280 -8.20 13.83 -13.37
C ILE A 280 -6.78 14.39 -13.30
N PHE A 281 -6.38 14.85 -12.11
CA PHE A 281 -5.03 15.33 -11.82
C PHE A 281 -4.38 14.42 -10.78
N PHE A 282 -3.13 14.10 -11.01
CA PHE A 282 -2.33 13.21 -10.16
C PHE A 282 -0.85 13.60 -10.25
N GLY A 283 -0.15 13.61 -9.12
CA GLY A 283 1.26 13.98 -9.09
C GLY A 283 1.55 15.29 -9.84
N THR A 284 2.31 15.22 -10.93
CA THR A 284 2.67 16.37 -11.77
C THR A 284 1.97 16.38 -13.14
N ASP A 285 0.96 15.51 -13.34
CA ASP A 285 0.27 15.33 -14.62
C ASP A 285 -1.27 15.33 -14.51
N ASN A 286 -1.94 15.26 -15.64
CA ASN A 286 -3.40 15.12 -15.74
C ASN A 286 -3.81 14.29 -16.96
N ALA A 287 -5.07 13.85 -16.98
CA ALA A 287 -5.69 13.20 -18.13
C ALA A 287 -7.18 13.59 -18.24
N ASN A 288 -7.70 13.60 -19.46
CA ASN A 288 -9.14 13.79 -19.67
C ASN A 288 -9.88 12.48 -19.33
N ILE A 289 -11.03 12.59 -18.70
CA ILE A 289 -11.90 11.46 -18.40
C ILE A 289 -12.77 11.17 -19.61
N LYS A 290 -12.70 9.94 -20.11
CA LYS A 290 -13.53 9.45 -21.24
C LYS A 290 -14.83 8.84 -20.75
N GLN A 291 -14.77 8.10 -19.66
CA GLN A 291 -15.92 7.42 -19.07
C GLN A 291 -15.81 7.40 -17.56
N ILE A 292 -16.94 7.60 -16.89
CA ILE A 292 -17.07 7.49 -15.44
C ILE A 292 -18.31 6.67 -15.10
N ASN A 293 -18.15 5.68 -14.22
CA ASN A 293 -19.24 4.90 -13.66
C ASN A 293 -19.19 4.99 -12.13
N PHE A 294 -20.29 5.39 -11.52
CA PHE A 294 -20.42 5.50 -10.07
C PHE A 294 -20.88 4.19 -9.47
N ILE A 295 -20.31 3.82 -8.33
CA ILE A 295 -20.63 2.60 -7.60
C ILE A 295 -20.80 2.99 -6.14
N LYS A 296 -22.02 2.90 -5.61
CA LYS A 296 -22.30 3.12 -4.19
C LYS A 296 -22.21 1.80 -3.44
N ILE A 297 -21.40 1.77 -2.40
CA ILE A 297 -21.24 0.63 -1.51
C ILE A 297 -21.31 1.17 -0.09
N GLU A 298 -22.35 0.79 0.64
CA GLU A 298 -22.63 1.31 1.97
C GLU A 298 -22.65 2.86 1.96
N GLN A 299 -21.84 3.51 2.78
CA GLN A 299 -21.72 4.97 2.84
C GLN A 299 -20.63 5.54 1.91
N ASN A 300 -19.91 4.69 1.17
CA ASN A 300 -18.81 5.12 0.32
C ASN A 300 -19.21 5.14 -1.15
N THR A 301 -18.71 6.13 -1.87
CA THR A 301 -18.81 6.19 -3.32
C THR A 301 -17.47 5.83 -3.95
N TYR A 302 -17.53 4.90 -4.89
CA TYR A 302 -16.41 4.49 -5.72
C TYR A 302 -16.69 4.86 -7.17
N ILE A 303 -15.65 5.08 -7.93
CA ILE A 303 -15.77 5.34 -9.36
C ILE A 303 -14.83 4.44 -10.14
N ASN A 304 -15.35 3.96 -11.25
CA ASN A 304 -14.56 3.30 -12.28
C ASN A 304 -14.38 4.28 -13.44
N LEU A 305 -13.12 4.70 -13.67
CA LEU A 305 -12.76 5.68 -14.69
C LEU A 305 -12.04 5.03 -15.85
N THR A 306 -12.39 5.49 -17.08
CA THR A 306 -11.54 5.34 -18.26
C THR A 306 -11.02 6.72 -18.66
N ILE A 307 -9.71 6.86 -18.76
CA ILE A 307 -9.03 8.12 -19.09
C ILE A 307 -8.36 8.09 -20.46
N SER A 308 -7.95 9.27 -20.93
CA SER A 308 -7.47 9.48 -22.31
C SER A 308 -6.10 8.87 -22.61
N LYS A 309 -5.30 8.55 -21.59
CA LYS A 309 -3.96 7.97 -21.73
C LYS A 309 -3.69 6.99 -20.58
N ALA A 310 -2.80 6.04 -20.83
CA ALA A 310 -2.30 5.18 -19.76
C ALA A 310 -1.37 5.97 -18.83
N VAL A 311 -1.52 5.78 -17.52
CA VAL A 311 -0.80 6.49 -16.47
C VAL A 311 -0.22 5.54 -15.43
N PRO A 312 0.92 5.88 -14.82
CA PRO A 312 1.42 5.21 -13.64
C PRO A 312 0.87 5.92 -12.41
N LEU A 313 0.20 5.23 -11.52
CA LEU A 313 -0.23 5.79 -10.23
C LEU A 313 0.28 4.88 -9.11
N PRO A 314 0.90 5.42 -8.07
CA PRO A 314 1.11 4.65 -6.85
C PRO A 314 -0.24 4.29 -6.22
N GLU A 315 -0.36 3.12 -5.65
CA GLU A 315 -1.54 2.74 -4.87
C GLU A 315 -1.75 3.75 -3.73
N PHE A 316 -3.02 4.08 -3.49
CA PHE A 316 -3.46 5.06 -2.47
C PHE A 316 -2.96 6.50 -2.71
N GLU A 317 -2.57 6.81 -3.94
CA GLU A 317 -2.33 8.20 -4.35
C GLU A 317 -3.64 8.99 -4.31
N ASN A 318 -3.59 10.17 -3.71
CA ASN A 318 -4.71 11.09 -3.74
C ASN A 318 -4.75 11.81 -5.09
N VAL A 319 -5.92 11.81 -5.69
CA VAL A 319 -6.17 12.42 -7.00
C VAL A 319 -7.26 13.47 -6.91
N ILE A 320 -7.23 14.43 -7.82
CA ILE A 320 -8.27 15.42 -8.00
C ILE A 320 -9.05 15.09 -9.27
N ILE A 321 -10.36 15.13 -9.18
CA ILE A 321 -11.27 15.07 -10.32
C ILE A 321 -11.96 16.42 -10.41
N GLN A 322 -11.75 17.11 -11.52
CA GLN A 322 -12.36 18.43 -11.76
C GLN A 322 -13.37 18.35 -12.90
N ASN A 323 -14.56 18.85 -12.67
CA ASN A 323 -15.49 19.20 -13.75
C ASN A 323 -15.18 20.65 -14.16
N ILE A 324 -14.69 20.82 -15.40
CA ILE A 324 -14.22 22.11 -15.89
C ILE A 324 -15.37 23.09 -16.08
N ASP A 325 -16.51 22.61 -16.61
CA ASP A 325 -17.65 23.48 -16.94
C ASP A 325 -18.36 24.02 -15.69
N LYS A 326 -18.35 23.25 -14.62
CA LYS A 326 -19.01 23.60 -13.35
C LYS A 326 -18.04 24.13 -12.29
N ASN A 327 -16.76 24.19 -12.60
CA ASN A 327 -15.68 24.53 -11.66
C ASN A 327 -15.77 23.75 -10.32
N GLN A 328 -16.07 22.45 -10.40
CA GLN A 328 -16.22 21.59 -9.23
C GLN A 328 -15.06 20.64 -9.10
N ILE A 329 -14.54 20.54 -7.87
CA ILE A 329 -13.39 19.72 -7.52
C ILE A 329 -13.83 18.63 -6.54
N VAL A 330 -13.42 17.39 -6.82
CA VAL A 330 -13.63 16.23 -5.96
C VAL A 330 -12.31 15.53 -5.72
N GLY A 331 -12.06 15.16 -4.48
CA GLY A 331 -10.95 14.31 -4.12
C GLY A 331 -11.28 12.82 -4.23
N GLY A 332 -10.28 12.04 -4.57
CA GLY A 332 -10.38 10.59 -4.55
C GLY A 332 -9.05 9.94 -4.19
N GLU A 333 -9.12 8.72 -3.73
CA GLU A 333 -7.98 7.87 -3.47
C GLU A 333 -7.93 6.75 -4.49
N PHE A 334 -6.85 6.69 -5.27
CA PHE A 334 -6.65 5.62 -6.23
C PHE A 334 -6.42 4.31 -5.50
N LEU A 335 -7.20 3.28 -5.79
CA LEU A 335 -7.10 1.97 -5.14
C LEU A 335 -6.28 0.98 -5.98
N PHE A 336 -6.67 0.78 -7.22
CA PHE A 336 -6.01 -0.16 -8.12
C PHE A 336 -6.35 0.07 -9.59
N PHE A 337 -5.55 -0.49 -10.46
CA PHE A 337 -5.76 -0.51 -11.90
C PHE A 337 -6.68 -1.66 -12.33
N LEU A 338 -7.42 -1.43 -13.41
CA LEU A 338 -8.25 -2.45 -14.04
C LEU A 338 -7.68 -2.82 -15.41
N SER A 339 -7.66 -4.11 -15.72
CA SER A 339 -7.51 -4.58 -17.09
C SER A 339 -8.85 -4.48 -17.86
N ASP A 340 -8.81 -4.55 -19.18
CA ASP A 340 -10.03 -4.55 -20.02
C ASP A 340 -11.02 -5.64 -19.58
N MET A 341 -10.52 -6.85 -19.31
CA MET A 341 -11.34 -7.98 -18.87
C MET A 341 -11.96 -7.73 -17.48
N GLN A 342 -11.19 -7.17 -16.54
CA GLN A 342 -11.69 -6.81 -15.21
C GLN A 342 -12.74 -5.72 -15.29
N ASN A 343 -12.51 -4.69 -16.10
CA ASN A 343 -13.47 -3.62 -16.34
C ASN A 343 -14.79 -4.13 -16.91
N GLN A 344 -14.74 -5.04 -17.90
CA GLN A 344 -15.93 -5.67 -18.46
C GLN A 344 -16.69 -6.51 -17.41
N LYS A 345 -15.98 -7.31 -16.60
CA LYS A 345 -16.57 -8.09 -15.51
C LYS A 345 -17.25 -7.20 -14.48
N LEU A 346 -16.60 -6.12 -14.07
CA LEU A 346 -17.13 -5.16 -13.11
C LEU A 346 -18.39 -4.48 -13.66
N ASN A 347 -18.35 -3.97 -14.89
CA ASN A 347 -19.49 -3.34 -15.53
C ASN A 347 -20.68 -4.29 -15.70
N LYS A 348 -20.43 -5.56 -16.02
CA LYS A 348 -21.48 -6.59 -16.11
C LYS A 348 -22.10 -6.86 -14.73
N LYS A 349 -21.29 -6.90 -13.67
CA LYS A 349 -21.77 -7.12 -12.31
C LYS A 349 -22.61 -5.94 -11.80
N ILE A 350 -22.19 -4.71 -12.09
CA ILE A 350 -22.92 -3.49 -11.72
C ILE A 350 -24.30 -3.44 -12.40
N LYS A 351 -24.38 -3.83 -13.69
CA LYS A 351 -25.63 -3.83 -14.48
C LYS A 351 -26.62 -4.93 -14.07
N ASN A 352 -26.13 -6.03 -13.49
CA ASN A 352 -27.00 -7.11 -13.05
C ASN A 352 -27.70 -6.73 -11.74
N SER A 353 -29.01 -7.03 -11.63
CA SER A 353 -29.91 -6.63 -10.54
C SER A 353 -29.48 -7.07 -9.13
N LYS A 354 -28.45 -7.90 -8.97
CA LYS A 354 -27.88 -8.28 -7.67
C LYS A 354 -26.86 -7.28 -7.12
N GLY A 355 -26.43 -6.28 -7.91
CA GLY A 355 -25.52 -5.22 -7.51
C GLY A 355 -24.18 -5.70 -6.91
N VAL A 356 -23.35 -4.75 -6.53
CA VAL A 356 -22.17 -4.98 -5.70
C VAL A 356 -22.59 -4.75 -4.25
N LYS A 357 -22.48 -5.78 -3.42
CA LYS A 357 -22.95 -5.71 -2.01
C LYS A 357 -21.92 -5.00 -1.13
N ASN A 358 -20.64 -5.29 -1.32
CA ASN A 358 -19.55 -4.73 -0.55
C ASN A 358 -18.26 -4.69 -1.40
N LEU A 359 -17.22 -4.04 -0.88
CA LEU A 359 -15.95 -3.85 -1.58
C LEU A 359 -15.20 -5.18 -1.78
N LEU A 360 -15.35 -6.11 -0.83
CA LEU A 360 -14.79 -7.45 -0.91
C LEU A 360 -15.32 -8.21 -2.14
N ASP A 361 -16.60 -8.05 -2.44
CA ASP A 361 -17.25 -8.60 -3.63
C ASP A 361 -16.59 -8.14 -4.94
N ILE A 362 -16.11 -6.87 -4.97
CA ILE A 362 -15.34 -6.34 -6.10
C ILE A 362 -13.97 -7.00 -6.16
N PHE A 363 -13.24 -7.04 -5.06
CA PHE A 363 -11.89 -7.59 -5.02
C PHE A 363 -11.85 -9.06 -5.42
N ASN A 364 -12.74 -9.87 -4.88
CA ASN A 364 -12.84 -11.29 -5.22
C ASN A 364 -13.29 -11.51 -6.68
N THR A 365 -14.21 -10.68 -7.19
CA THR A 365 -14.66 -10.75 -8.59
C THR A 365 -13.55 -10.39 -9.56
N LEU A 366 -12.72 -9.43 -9.21
CA LEU A 366 -11.66 -8.89 -10.06
C LEU A 366 -10.32 -9.58 -9.84
N ASN A 367 -10.21 -10.43 -8.82
CA ASN A 367 -8.95 -11.08 -8.43
C ASN A 367 -7.79 -10.08 -8.27
N VAL A 368 -8.02 -9.03 -7.47
CA VAL A 368 -7.06 -7.94 -7.26
C VAL A 368 -5.90 -8.44 -6.41
N LYS A 369 -4.65 -8.26 -6.87
CA LYS A 369 -3.46 -8.84 -6.23
C LYS A 369 -2.85 -7.98 -5.12
N TYR A 370 -3.21 -6.71 -5.01
CA TYR A 370 -2.56 -5.77 -4.08
C TYR A 370 -3.58 -4.95 -3.31
N PHE A 371 -3.41 -4.92 -1.98
CA PHE A 371 -4.14 -4.01 -1.11
C PHE A 371 -3.25 -3.61 0.09
N LYS A 372 -3.38 -2.39 0.59
CA LYS A 372 -2.52 -1.85 1.64
C LYS A 372 -2.91 -2.42 3.01
N GLU A 373 -1.91 -2.72 3.85
CA GLU A 373 -2.06 -3.29 5.20
C GLU A 373 -2.90 -2.46 6.19
N ASN A 374 -3.27 -1.23 5.86
CA ASN A 374 -4.08 -0.33 6.73
C ASN A 374 -5.55 -0.22 6.31
N THR A 375 -6.06 -1.13 5.52
CA THR A 375 -7.50 -1.19 5.20
C THR A 375 -8.15 -2.23 6.09
N LYS A 376 -9.47 -2.10 6.30
CA LYS A 376 -10.29 -3.06 7.07
C LYS A 376 -10.34 -4.47 6.45
N PHE A 377 -9.33 -4.86 5.66
CA PHE A 377 -9.23 -6.15 4.98
C PHE A 377 -7.84 -6.73 5.11
N ALA A 378 -7.75 -7.96 5.55
CA ALA A 378 -6.54 -8.75 5.52
C ALA A 378 -6.51 -9.61 4.25
N ARG A 379 -5.33 -9.80 3.67
CA ARG A 379 -5.13 -10.73 2.56
C ARG A 379 -4.57 -12.06 3.07
N ILE A 380 -5.30 -13.14 2.76
CA ILE A 380 -4.89 -14.49 3.10
C ILE A 380 -4.90 -15.31 1.80
N ASN A 381 -3.74 -15.80 1.39
CA ASN A 381 -3.51 -16.33 0.04
C ASN A 381 -3.84 -15.28 -1.03
N ASP A 382 -4.77 -15.61 -1.94
CA ASP A 382 -5.21 -14.73 -3.01
C ASP A 382 -6.60 -14.11 -2.77
N GLU A 383 -7.15 -14.23 -1.55
CA GLU A 383 -8.46 -13.69 -1.18
C GLU A 383 -8.34 -12.64 -0.07
N TYR A 384 -9.22 -11.63 -0.13
CA TYR A 384 -9.35 -10.59 0.89
C TYR A 384 -10.49 -10.89 1.82
N ILE A 385 -10.25 -10.75 3.12
CA ILE A 385 -11.22 -10.98 4.18
C ILE A 385 -11.34 -9.69 4.99
N ASN A 386 -12.58 -9.33 5.35
CA ASN A 386 -12.81 -8.21 6.24
C ASN A 386 -12.18 -8.47 7.61
N GLU A 387 -11.46 -7.51 8.16
CA GLU A 387 -10.81 -7.64 9.47
C GLU A 387 -11.79 -7.96 10.61
N SER A 388 -13.03 -7.45 10.56
CA SER A 388 -14.05 -7.80 11.55
C SER A 388 -14.42 -9.28 11.49
N ILE A 389 -14.55 -9.82 10.27
CA ILE A 389 -14.82 -11.27 10.07
C ILE A 389 -13.60 -12.09 10.49
N LEU A 390 -12.40 -11.62 10.17
CA LEU A 390 -11.18 -12.30 10.58
C LEU A 390 -11.03 -12.33 12.10
N ASN A 391 -11.35 -11.24 12.79
CA ASN A 391 -11.34 -11.18 14.24
C ASN A 391 -12.42 -12.11 14.86
N GLU A 392 -13.63 -12.18 14.28
CA GLU A 392 -14.63 -13.16 14.69
C GLU A 392 -14.14 -14.60 14.51
N ILE A 393 -13.43 -14.88 13.41
CA ILE A 393 -12.83 -16.19 13.17
C ILE A 393 -11.77 -16.49 14.24
N TYR A 394 -10.92 -15.53 14.57
CA TYR A 394 -9.93 -15.69 15.63
C TYR A 394 -10.58 -15.94 16.98
N GLU A 395 -11.61 -15.19 17.34
CA GLU A 395 -12.38 -15.41 18.57
C GLU A 395 -13.01 -16.81 18.63
N ILE A 396 -13.55 -17.28 17.52
CA ILE A 396 -14.12 -18.63 17.43
C ILE A 396 -13.03 -19.70 17.59
N LEU A 397 -11.85 -19.48 16.97
CA LEU A 397 -10.73 -20.41 17.06
C LEU A 397 -10.10 -20.49 18.47
N GLU A 398 -10.28 -19.46 19.28
CA GLU A 398 -9.83 -19.45 20.67
C GLU A 398 -10.81 -20.13 21.65
N ASN A 399 -12.10 -20.16 21.31
CA ASN A 399 -13.16 -20.60 22.20
C ASN A 399 -13.68 -22.03 21.92
N ASP A 400 -14.91 -22.17 21.44
CA ASP A 400 -15.60 -23.45 21.28
C ASP A 400 -15.91 -23.79 19.81
N PHE A 401 -15.61 -25.03 19.42
CA PHE A 401 -15.81 -25.53 18.05
C PHE A 401 -17.13 -26.32 17.88
N SER A 402 -18.00 -26.35 18.88
CA SER A 402 -19.19 -27.22 18.89
C SER A 402 -20.12 -26.96 17.71
N GLU A 403 -20.38 -25.70 17.36
CA GLU A 403 -21.21 -25.32 16.21
C GLU A 403 -20.56 -25.67 14.88
N ILE A 404 -19.26 -25.37 14.75
CA ILE A 404 -18.49 -25.70 13.54
C ILE A 404 -18.46 -27.19 13.31
N ASN A 405 -18.24 -27.97 14.36
CA ASN A 405 -18.12 -29.40 14.28
C ASN A 405 -19.46 -30.11 14.00
N LYS A 406 -20.60 -29.50 14.39
CA LYS A 406 -21.94 -29.98 14.00
C LYS A 406 -22.22 -29.75 12.52
N ALA A 407 -21.88 -28.57 12.00
CA ALA A 407 -22.13 -28.20 10.60
C ALA A 407 -21.08 -28.76 9.62
N GLY A 408 -19.85 -28.96 10.11
CA GLY A 408 -18.65 -29.21 9.34
C GLY A 408 -17.95 -27.88 8.94
N VAL A 409 -16.62 -27.90 8.99
CA VAL A 409 -15.78 -26.68 8.78
C VAL A 409 -16.12 -25.98 7.47
N GLU A 410 -16.11 -26.72 6.37
CA GLU A 410 -16.36 -26.16 5.03
C GLU A 410 -17.74 -25.51 4.95
N LYS A 411 -18.79 -26.20 5.40
CA LYS A 411 -20.15 -25.69 5.35
C LYS A 411 -20.36 -24.50 6.28
N TYR A 412 -19.85 -24.56 7.51
CA TYR A 412 -20.00 -23.48 8.49
C TYR A 412 -19.41 -22.16 8.00
N PHE A 413 -18.15 -22.18 7.55
CA PHE A 413 -17.46 -20.95 7.11
C PHE A 413 -17.98 -20.45 5.76
N ASN A 414 -18.38 -21.35 4.86
CA ASN A 414 -18.99 -20.95 3.60
C ASN A 414 -20.38 -20.32 3.79
N ASP A 415 -21.25 -20.92 4.60
CA ASP A 415 -22.63 -20.45 4.80
C ASP A 415 -22.66 -19.14 5.61
N LYS A 416 -21.84 -19.02 6.66
CA LYS A 416 -21.84 -17.85 7.56
C LYS A 416 -21.02 -16.67 7.02
N TYR A 417 -19.84 -16.95 6.45
CA TYR A 417 -18.88 -15.92 6.08
C TYR A 417 -18.54 -15.90 4.59
N GLN A 418 -19.03 -16.84 3.80
CA GLN A 418 -18.69 -17.04 2.39
C GLN A 418 -17.17 -17.24 2.17
N ILE A 419 -16.51 -17.86 3.13
CA ILE A 419 -15.08 -18.14 3.12
C ILE A 419 -14.85 -19.62 2.79
N LYS A 420 -13.91 -19.87 1.88
CA LYS A 420 -13.50 -21.23 1.49
C LYS A 420 -12.63 -21.87 2.56
N VAL A 421 -12.69 -23.19 2.65
CA VAL A 421 -11.92 -23.96 3.64
C VAL A 421 -10.41 -23.82 3.47
N GLU A 422 -9.91 -23.55 2.26
CA GLU A 422 -8.50 -23.28 1.98
C GLU A 422 -7.97 -22.08 2.74
N ILE A 423 -8.79 -21.04 2.88
CA ILE A 423 -8.47 -19.83 3.66
C ILE A 423 -8.41 -20.16 5.15
N ILE A 424 -9.36 -20.94 5.65
CA ILE A 424 -9.34 -21.38 7.05
C ILE A 424 -8.09 -22.22 7.35
N LYS A 425 -7.70 -23.11 6.44
CA LYS A 425 -6.44 -23.87 6.56
C LYS A 425 -5.20 -22.96 6.61
N GLU A 426 -5.22 -21.85 5.87
CA GLU A 426 -4.12 -20.90 5.90
C GLU A 426 -4.07 -20.12 7.22
N ILE A 427 -5.23 -19.67 7.73
CA ILE A 427 -5.34 -19.03 9.05
C ILE A 427 -4.81 -19.97 10.15
N LEU A 428 -5.18 -21.24 10.08
CA LEU A 428 -4.78 -22.25 11.06
C LEU A 428 -3.28 -22.56 11.08
N LYS A 429 -2.51 -22.17 10.06
CA LYS A 429 -1.03 -22.28 10.13
C LYS A 429 -0.40 -21.46 11.24
N ASN A 430 -1.11 -20.43 11.71
CA ASN A 430 -0.68 -19.59 12.84
C ASN A 430 -1.01 -20.22 14.20
N TYR A 431 -1.72 -21.35 14.23
CA TYR A 431 -2.11 -22.05 15.45
C TYR A 431 -1.42 -23.42 15.47
N GLU A 432 -0.57 -23.63 16.46
CA GLU A 432 0.12 -24.91 16.65
C GLU A 432 -0.77 -25.98 17.27
N ASP A 433 -1.85 -25.56 17.91
CA ASP A 433 -2.76 -26.40 18.69
C ASP A 433 -4.11 -26.69 18.03
N ILE A 434 -4.38 -26.21 16.81
CA ILE A 434 -5.64 -26.40 16.11
C ILE A 434 -5.43 -27.01 14.72
N GLU A 435 -6.14 -28.08 14.40
CA GLU A 435 -6.12 -28.69 13.05
C GLU A 435 -7.52 -29.03 12.54
N ILE A 436 -7.63 -29.15 11.19
CA ILE A 436 -8.83 -29.70 10.53
C ILE A 436 -8.61 -31.18 10.27
N SER A 437 -9.48 -32.03 10.86
CA SER A 437 -9.52 -33.46 10.58
C SER A 437 -10.95 -33.91 10.33
N ASN A 438 -11.19 -34.64 9.24
CA ASN A 438 -12.52 -35.12 8.84
C ASN A 438 -13.59 -34.00 8.82
N ASN A 439 -13.25 -32.83 8.28
CA ASN A 439 -14.13 -31.67 8.21
C ASN A 439 -14.58 -31.13 9.59
N GLN A 440 -13.78 -31.36 10.63
CA GLN A 440 -13.97 -30.86 12.00
C GLN A 440 -12.73 -30.15 12.48
N LEU A 441 -12.89 -29.12 13.33
CA LEU A 441 -11.79 -28.48 14.06
C LEU A 441 -11.50 -29.31 15.31
N LEU A 442 -10.22 -29.57 15.53
CA LEU A 442 -9.73 -30.28 16.71
C LEU A 442 -8.72 -29.36 17.42
N LYS A 443 -8.97 -29.09 18.70
CA LYS A 443 -7.99 -28.42 19.58
C LYS A 443 -7.18 -29.47 20.29
N ILE A 444 -5.86 -29.35 20.25
CA ILE A 444 -4.95 -30.21 20.99
C ILE A 444 -4.99 -29.74 22.45
N ASN A 445 -5.66 -30.49 23.30
CA ASN A 445 -5.69 -30.18 24.73
C ASN A 445 -4.31 -30.48 25.31
N ASN A 446 -3.67 -29.45 25.87
CA ASN A 446 -2.36 -29.52 26.53
C ASN A 446 -2.39 -30.29 27.86
N ASP A 447 -2.87 -31.51 27.89
CA ASP A 447 -2.50 -32.48 28.91
C ASP A 447 -1.19 -33.13 28.47
N LEU A 448 -0.13 -32.30 28.37
CA LEU A 448 1.16 -32.66 27.82
C LEU A 448 1.74 -33.90 28.53
N ASP A 449 1.55 -33.99 29.83
CA ASP A 449 2.06 -35.08 30.65
C ASP A 449 1.36 -36.42 30.37
N VAL A 450 0.06 -36.37 30.11
CA VAL A 450 -0.70 -37.58 29.74
C VAL A 450 -0.35 -38.02 28.33
N LEU A 451 -0.26 -37.07 27.39
CA LEU A 451 0.18 -37.36 26.02
C LEU A 451 1.60 -37.92 25.97
N ILE A 452 2.52 -37.40 26.74
CA ILE A 452 3.89 -37.92 26.87
C ILE A 452 3.87 -39.33 27.44
N SER A 453 3.04 -39.60 28.43
CA SER A 453 2.90 -40.91 29.03
C SER A 453 2.38 -41.93 28.01
N GLU A 454 1.31 -41.59 27.27
CA GLU A 454 0.75 -42.45 26.22
C GLU A 454 1.73 -42.66 25.05
N TYR A 455 2.44 -41.63 24.65
CA TYR A 455 3.51 -41.74 23.65
C TYR A 455 4.62 -42.70 24.10
N LYS A 456 5.09 -42.59 25.34
CA LYS A 456 6.10 -43.51 25.90
C LYS A 456 5.63 -44.96 25.92
N LYS A 457 4.37 -45.23 26.24
CA LYS A 457 3.78 -46.56 26.19
C LYS A 457 3.80 -47.12 24.75
N ILE A 458 3.35 -46.32 23.78
CA ILE A 458 3.37 -46.69 22.38
C ILE A 458 4.80 -46.93 21.88
N TYR A 459 5.72 -46.04 22.17
CA TYR A 459 7.12 -46.17 21.76
C TYR A 459 7.77 -47.45 22.32
N LYS A 460 7.52 -47.74 23.60
CA LYS A 460 8.03 -48.97 24.25
C LYS A 460 7.51 -50.22 23.58
N LEU A 461 6.26 -50.25 23.12
CA LEU A 461 5.67 -51.38 22.43
C LEU A 461 6.20 -51.53 20.99
N LEU A 462 6.49 -50.41 20.30
CA LEU A 462 7.10 -50.41 18.97
C LEU A 462 8.49 -51.01 18.97
N GLY A 463 9.26 -50.75 20.05
CA GLY A 463 10.69 -51.09 20.15
C GLY A 463 11.57 -50.04 19.47
N ASP A 464 12.87 -50.18 19.61
CA ASP A 464 13.87 -49.20 19.10
C ASP A 464 14.32 -49.45 17.66
N GLY A 465 13.99 -50.62 17.10
CA GLY A 465 14.36 -51.04 15.74
C GLY A 465 13.42 -50.48 14.69
N LEU A 466 13.86 -50.47 13.44
CA LEU A 466 12.97 -50.10 12.31
C LEU A 466 12.05 -51.25 11.89
N ASP A 467 12.24 -52.47 12.37
CA ASP A 467 11.39 -53.63 12.24
C ASP A 467 10.33 -53.70 13.34
N VAL A 468 9.69 -52.56 13.56
CA VAL A 468 8.76 -52.34 14.66
C VAL A 468 7.67 -53.42 14.81
N ASN A 469 7.31 -53.69 16.05
CA ASN A 469 6.18 -54.59 16.36
C ASN A 469 4.85 -54.05 15.87
N SER A 470 3.96 -54.91 15.41
CA SER A 470 2.59 -54.48 15.10
C SER A 470 1.83 -54.25 16.41
N ILE A 471 1.25 -53.05 16.54
CA ILE A 471 0.48 -52.66 17.71
C ILE A 471 -1.02 -52.74 17.37
N ASP A 472 -1.81 -53.28 18.27
CA ASP A 472 -3.26 -53.13 18.20
C ASP A 472 -3.64 -51.71 18.66
N ILE A 473 -3.76 -50.80 17.70
CA ILE A 473 -4.11 -49.38 17.92
C ILE A 473 -5.47 -49.26 18.64
N LYS A 474 -6.34 -50.27 18.54
CA LYS A 474 -7.66 -50.26 19.19
C LYS A 474 -7.58 -50.38 20.71
N SER A 475 -6.47 -50.86 21.26
CA SER A 475 -6.22 -50.97 22.70
C SER A 475 -5.90 -49.64 23.39
N PHE A 476 -5.64 -48.59 22.63
CA PHE A 476 -5.34 -47.27 23.17
C PHE A 476 -6.54 -46.33 23.09
N ASP A 477 -6.58 -45.36 23.99
CA ASP A 477 -7.62 -44.35 23.98
C ASP A 477 -7.59 -43.60 22.64
N ARG A 478 -8.73 -43.61 21.94
CA ARG A 478 -8.87 -42.98 20.62
C ARG A 478 -8.58 -41.46 20.65
N LYS A 479 -8.82 -40.82 21.80
CA LYS A 479 -8.55 -39.37 21.99
C LYS A 479 -7.05 -39.11 21.88
N TYR A 480 -6.26 -39.78 22.70
CA TYR A 480 -4.80 -39.59 22.74
C TYR A 480 -4.10 -40.06 21.45
N LEU A 481 -4.60 -41.18 20.87
CA LEU A 481 -4.09 -41.63 19.57
C LEU A 481 -4.29 -40.58 18.47
N LYS A 482 -5.47 -39.96 18.41
CA LYS A 482 -5.74 -38.91 17.45
C LYS A 482 -4.78 -37.73 17.65
N GLU A 483 -4.60 -37.30 18.89
CA GLU A 483 -3.69 -36.20 19.23
C GLU A 483 -2.23 -36.54 18.87
N LEU A 484 -1.75 -37.72 19.19
CA LEU A 484 -0.39 -38.16 18.83
C LEU A 484 -0.14 -38.24 17.32
N PHE A 485 -1.15 -38.62 16.52
CA PHE A 485 -1.08 -38.54 15.06
C PHE A 485 -1.04 -37.08 14.59
N LEU A 486 -1.82 -36.22 15.21
CA LEU A 486 -1.97 -34.79 14.93
C LEU A 486 -0.66 -34.05 15.16
N ILE A 487 -0.06 -34.19 16.34
CA ILE A 487 1.22 -33.57 16.69
C ILE A 487 2.42 -34.28 16.05
N LYS A 488 2.14 -35.23 15.13
CA LYS A 488 3.18 -35.99 14.39
C LYS A 488 4.19 -36.71 15.26
N LYS A 489 3.77 -37.16 16.45
CA LYS A 489 4.56 -38.04 17.32
C LYS A 489 4.50 -39.48 16.87
N ILE A 490 3.41 -39.87 16.20
CA ILE A 490 3.27 -41.17 15.58
C ILE A 490 2.77 -41.04 14.14
N TYR A 491 3.14 -41.97 13.29
CA TYR A 491 2.79 -41.99 11.87
C TYR A 491 2.18 -43.30 11.47
N ARG A 492 1.05 -43.26 10.74
CA ARG A 492 0.43 -44.45 10.19
C ARG A 492 1.11 -44.81 8.86
N VAL A 493 1.78 -45.94 8.84
CA VAL A 493 2.41 -46.51 7.66
C VAL A 493 1.36 -47.20 6.77
N ASN A 494 0.58 -48.11 7.38
CA ASN A 494 -0.56 -48.79 6.73
C ASN A 494 -1.64 -49.17 7.78
N SER A 495 -2.57 -50.03 7.43
CA SER A 495 -3.66 -50.46 8.34
C SER A 495 -3.18 -51.20 9.60
N LYS A 496 -1.97 -51.76 9.57
CA LYS A 496 -1.42 -52.60 10.65
C LYS A 496 -0.11 -52.08 11.24
N LEU A 497 0.49 -51.10 10.63
CA LEU A 497 1.82 -50.62 10.98
C LEU A 497 1.81 -49.11 11.31
N VAL A 498 2.33 -48.80 12.49
CA VAL A 498 2.52 -47.42 12.99
C VAL A 498 3.95 -47.28 13.41
N ILE A 499 4.55 -46.07 13.25
CA ILE A 499 5.89 -45.73 13.73
C ILE A 499 5.85 -44.42 14.52
N SER A 500 6.86 -44.17 15.35
CA SER A 500 7.02 -42.91 16.04
C SER A 500 7.84 -41.91 15.18
N ASP A 501 7.87 -40.64 15.60
CA ASP A 501 8.72 -39.60 15.05
C ASP A 501 10.21 -40.03 15.06
N ILE A 502 10.68 -40.67 16.13
CA ILE A 502 12.06 -41.18 16.23
C ILE A 502 12.36 -42.22 15.15
N HIS A 503 11.42 -43.11 14.86
CA HIS A 503 11.59 -44.11 13.77
C HIS A 503 11.61 -43.42 12.41
N LEU A 504 10.77 -42.39 12.21
CA LEU A 504 10.75 -41.60 10.98
C LEU A 504 12.09 -40.87 10.77
N GLU A 505 12.66 -40.27 11.80
CA GLU A 505 13.96 -39.62 11.73
C GLU A 505 15.08 -40.61 11.35
N LYS A 506 15.08 -41.81 11.91
CA LYS A 506 15.98 -42.88 11.51
C LYS A 506 15.83 -43.23 10.02
N LEU A 507 14.61 -43.38 9.52
CA LEU A 507 14.33 -43.63 8.11
C LEU A 507 14.84 -42.50 7.21
N ILE A 508 14.59 -41.25 7.59
CA ILE A 508 15.10 -40.07 6.87
C ILE A 508 16.62 -40.06 6.84
N SER A 509 17.26 -40.37 7.96
CA SER A 509 18.72 -40.39 8.05
C SER A 509 19.36 -41.47 7.13
N ILE A 510 18.67 -42.60 6.96
CA ILE A 510 19.13 -43.66 6.03
C ILE A 510 18.97 -43.19 4.58
N VAL A 511 17.80 -42.61 4.24
CA VAL A 511 17.55 -42.13 2.88
C VAL A 511 18.49 -41.02 2.48
N LYS A 512 18.86 -40.11 3.38
CA LYS A 512 19.84 -39.04 3.12
C LYS A 512 21.25 -39.54 2.80
N LYS A 513 21.58 -40.77 3.17
CA LYS A 513 22.88 -41.42 2.86
C LYS A 513 22.86 -42.16 1.54
N LEU A 514 21.70 -42.37 0.93
CA LEU A 514 21.54 -43.04 -0.37
C LEU A 514 21.87 -42.08 -1.53
N PRO A 515 22.21 -42.62 -2.71
CA PRO A 515 22.36 -41.82 -3.92
C PRO A 515 21.06 -41.02 -4.20
N LYS A 516 21.19 -39.87 -4.90
CA LYS A 516 20.07 -39.01 -5.22
C LYS A 516 18.91 -39.73 -5.89
N ASN A 517 19.22 -40.77 -6.69
CA ASN A 517 18.27 -41.71 -7.27
C ASN A 517 18.61 -43.11 -6.75
N PHE A 518 17.68 -43.77 -6.11
CA PHE A 518 17.88 -45.08 -5.49
C PHE A 518 16.71 -46.03 -5.75
N SER A 519 16.94 -47.32 -5.65
CA SER A 519 15.94 -48.37 -5.78
C SER A 519 15.43 -48.84 -4.42
N VAL A 520 14.37 -49.67 -4.42
CA VAL A 520 13.92 -50.36 -3.22
C VAL A 520 14.99 -51.32 -2.67
N ALA A 521 15.83 -51.89 -3.56
CA ALA A 521 16.90 -52.76 -3.15
C ALA A 521 17.98 -51.99 -2.37
N ASP A 522 18.38 -50.84 -2.86
CA ASP A 522 19.37 -49.98 -2.19
C ASP A 522 18.89 -49.54 -0.79
N PHE A 523 17.60 -49.17 -0.67
CA PHE A 523 17.03 -48.82 0.62
C PHE A 523 16.96 -50.03 1.57
N LYS A 524 16.59 -51.20 1.04
CA LYS A 524 16.57 -52.45 1.81
C LYS A 524 17.96 -52.80 2.38
N GLU A 525 18.98 -52.72 1.56
CA GLU A 525 20.35 -52.96 1.96
C GLU A 525 20.83 -51.96 3.01
N ALA A 526 20.62 -50.67 2.78
CA ALA A 526 21.03 -49.61 3.71
C ALA A 526 20.28 -49.64 5.04
N SER A 527 19.01 -50.07 5.05
CA SER A 527 18.15 -50.13 6.24
C SER A 527 18.20 -51.48 6.96
N ASN A 528 18.74 -52.51 6.34
CA ASN A 528 18.74 -53.91 6.79
C ASN A 528 17.32 -54.45 7.10
N LEU A 529 16.31 -53.93 6.36
CA LEU A 529 14.90 -54.26 6.56
C LEU A 529 14.40 -55.33 5.56
N SER A 530 13.46 -56.14 5.99
CA SER A 530 12.72 -57.02 5.07
C SER A 530 11.81 -56.22 4.14
N ARG A 531 11.42 -56.86 3.02
CA ARG A 531 10.52 -56.25 2.03
C ARG A 531 9.16 -55.82 2.64
N LYS A 532 8.74 -56.47 3.70
CA LYS A 532 7.51 -56.20 4.47
C LYS A 532 7.52 -54.79 5.06
N TYR A 533 8.66 -54.25 5.45
CA TYR A 533 8.84 -52.90 6.00
C TYR A 533 9.29 -51.91 4.96
N SER A 534 10.26 -52.29 4.11
CA SER A 534 10.92 -51.36 3.18
C SER A 534 9.94 -50.67 2.21
N ILE A 535 8.97 -51.44 1.65
CA ILE A 535 8.00 -50.86 0.71
C ILE A 535 7.03 -49.89 1.41
N PRO A 536 6.36 -50.25 2.52
CA PRO A 536 5.46 -49.35 3.23
C PRO A 536 6.16 -48.10 3.76
N TYR A 537 7.40 -48.20 4.21
CA TYR A 537 8.17 -47.03 4.66
C TYR A 537 8.51 -46.06 3.53
N LEU A 538 8.89 -46.57 2.38
CA LEU A 538 9.12 -45.75 1.21
C LEU A 538 7.83 -45.07 0.71
N GLU A 539 6.68 -45.76 0.80
CA GLU A 539 5.38 -45.16 0.49
C GLU A 539 4.98 -44.09 1.50
N LEU A 540 5.32 -44.25 2.79
CA LEU A 540 5.15 -43.21 3.78
C LEU A 540 6.02 -41.99 3.48
N LEU A 541 7.31 -42.18 3.13
CA LEU A 541 8.23 -41.11 2.78
C LEU A 541 7.79 -40.36 1.51
N ASP A 542 7.21 -41.07 0.53
CA ASP A 542 6.59 -40.49 -0.66
C ASP A 542 5.37 -39.61 -0.27
N LYS A 543 4.50 -40.07 0.63
CA LYS A 543 3.37 -39.28 1.16
C LYS A 543 3.82 -38.03 1.90
N LEU A 544 4.92 -38.13 2.63
CA LEU A 544 5.53 -37.01 3.36
C LEU A 544 6.36 -36.08 2.46
N LYS A 545 6.42 -36.35 1.15
CA LYS A 545 7.21 -35.61 0.14
C LYS A 545 8.70 -35.56 0.44
N ILE A 546 9.21 -36.52 1.18
CA ILE A 546 10.65 -36.67 1.45
C ILE A 546 11.32 -37.39 0.28
N THR A 547 10.60 -38.30 -0.35
CA THR A 547 10.99 -38.98 -1.58
C THR A 547 9.90 -38.87 -2.63
N THR A 548 10.27 -39.05 -3.90
CA THR A 548 9.34 -39.07 -5.03
C THR A 548 9.62 -40.27 -5.91
N LYS A 549 8.59 -41.08 -6.18
CA LYS A 549 8.70 -42.21 -7.09
C LYS A 549 8.88 -41.75 -8.53
N ILE A 550 9.90 -42.24 -9.22
CA ILE A 550 10.28 -41.79 -10.56
C ILE A 550 9.63 -42.67 -11.65
N ASP A 551 9.59 -43.99 -11.42
CA ASP A 551 9.15 -44.97 -12.43
C ASP A 551 8.34 -46.11 -11.85
N LYS A 552 7.82 -46.96 -12.73
CA LYS A 552 7.04 -48.15 -12.35
C LYS A 552 7.91 -49.23 -11.67
N SER A 553 9.22 -49.23 -11.84
CA SER A 553 10.16 -50.18 -11.21
C SER A 553 10.38 -49.85 -9.72
N GLY A 554 9.85 -48.73 -9.24
CA GLY A 554 9.94 -48.30 -7.83
C GLY A 554 11.18 -47.50 -7.48
N ARG A 555 11.94 -47.00 -8.45
CA ARG A 555 13.03 -46.03 -8.22
C ARG A 555 12.48 -44.75 -7.65
N ARG A 556 13.22 -44.13 -6.74
CA ARG A 556 12.84 -42.90 -6.04
C ARG A 556 13.96 -41.89 -6.10
N LYS A 557 13.55 -40.63 -6.01
CA LYS A 557 14.46 -39.49 -5.89
C LYS A 557 14.23 -38.83 -4.53
N ILE A 558 15.29 -38.40 -3.89
CA ILE A 558 15.22 -37.56 -2.68
C ILE A 558 14.76 -36.17 -3.12
N THR A 559 13.72 -35.66 -2.50
CA THR A 559 13.11 -34.38 -2.87
C THR A 559 13.85 -33.21 -2.28
#